data_e841b68085b07e39665eba84dd3d2a78
#
_entry.id   e841b68085b07e39665eba84dd3d2a78
#
_cell.length_a   1.000
_cell.length_b   1.000
_cell.length_c   1.000
_cell.angle_alpha   90.00
_cell.angle_beta   90.00
_cell.angle_gamma   90.00
#
_symmetry.space_group_name_H-M   'P 1'
#
loop_
_entity.id
_entity.type
_entity.pdbx_description
1 polymer ?
#
loop_
_entity_poly.entity_id
_entity_poly.type
_entity_poly.pdbx_seq_one_letter_code
_entity_poly.pdbx_strand_id
1 'polypeptide(L)'
;MKFGIALTTAATPVYREAEQRDFLVEALKISESKGYESVWVSDRTLYPNDISQRYPQQFGPSKSHPDSQNILESLTTLSFIAGKTQSIHLGTSVLVLPFRNPLLNTKMISTLDVLSEGRLILGIGSGWMKEEFDSMGVGYLDRESITDEHLDFLSHAAKDPSPEYVGAHINTQEMRLFPQTFNRRSIPIWVGGNSNRSLLRAASYGNFWHGINLTPSQLENKTNKLKRICEIEKKDSSAIGISLRTTINIMDNPITASGERAYLTGSIEQIGKDLEEYKKAGLQYLVISMAGDSKESVVRSIEIFADNFL
;
A
#
# COMPACT_ATOMS: atom_id res chain seq x y z
N MET A 1 10.29 -0.59 15.45
CA MET A 1 9.76 -0.43 14.07
C MET A 1 8.72 -1.53 13.88
N LYS A 2 7.57 -1.23 13.26
CA LYS A 2 6.52 -2.22 12.98
C LYS A 2 6.68 -2.79 11.57
N PHE A 3 6.15 -4.00 11.34
CA PHE A 3 6.29 -4.68 10.07
C PHE A 3 4.93 -5.19 9.55
N GLY A 4 4.72 -5.04 8.25
CA GLY A 4 3.59 -5.61 7.53
C GLY A 4 4.06 -6.33 6.27
N ILE A 5 3.28 -7.28 5.78
CA ILE A 5 3.57 -8.03 4.55
C ILE A 5 2.70 -7.53 3.41
N ALA A 6 3.33 -7.13 2.31
CA ALA A 6 2.64 -6.93 1.04
C ALA A 6 2.45 -8.29 0.38
N LEU A 7 1.22 -8.78 0.41
CA LEU A 7 0.86 -10.01 -0.26
C LEU A 7 0.87 -9.79 -1.79
N THR A 8 1.50 -10.69 -2.50
CA THR A 8 1.45 -10.68 -3.97
C THR A 8 0.08 -11.19 -4.39
N THR A 9 -0.75 -10.30 -4.89
CA THR A 9 -2.09 -10.63 -5.40
C THR A 9 -2.09 -10.91 -6.90
N ALA A 10 -0.96 -10.69 -7.57
CA ALA A 10 -0.75 -11.06 -8.96
C ALA A 10 -0.24 -12.50 -9.05
N ALA A 11 -0.78 -13.28 -9.97
CA ALA A 11 -0.11 -14.49 -10.41
C ALA A 11 1.27 -14.12 -10.97
N THR A 12 2.27 -14.92 -10.66
CA THR A 12 3.65 -14.71 -11.12
C THR A 12 4.12 -15.98 -11.82
N PRO A 13 5.27 -15.98 -12.53
CA PRO A 13 5.88 -17.23 -12.99
C PRO A 13 6.14 -18.23 -11.86
N VAL A 14 6.12 -17.72 -10.62
CA VAL A 14 6.40 -18.46 -9.38
C VAL A 14 5.22 -19.36 -8.96
N TYR A 15 3.98 -18.99 -9.29
CA TYR A 15 2.80 -19.80 -9.03
C TYR A 15 1.71 -19.52 -10.07
N ARG A 16 0.98 -20.57 -10.46
CA ARG A 16 -0.07 -20.49 -11.46
C ARG A 16 -1.33 -19.80 -10.92
N GLU A 17 -2.18 -19.32 -11.82
CA GLU A 17 -3.47 -18.72 -11.47
C GLU A 17 -4.31 -19.60 -10.54
N ALA A 18 -4.34 -20.91 -10.79
CA ALA A 18 -5.08 -21.86 -9.94
C ALA A 18 -4.54 -21.94 -8.50
N GLU A 19 -3.29 -21.59 -8.26
CA GLU A 19 -2.63 -21.64 -6.95
C GLU A 19 -2.69 -20.28 -6.22
N GLN A 20 -3.10 -19.22 -6.90
CA GLN A 20 -3.08 -17.85 -6.39
C GLN A 20 -3.85 -17.69 -5.08
N ARG A 21 -5.05 -18.26 -5.01
CA ARG A 21 -5.89 -18.23 -3.80
C ARG A 21 -5.24 -18.98 -2.63
N ASP A 22 -4.71 -20.14 -2.88
CA ASP A 22 -4.14 -21.00 -1.83
C ASP A 22 -2.82 -20.40 -1.30
N PHE A 23 -1.99 -19.86 -2.19
CA PHE A 23 -0.81 -19.09 -1.80
C PHE A 23 -1.19 -17.88 -0.93
N LEU A 24 -2.21 -17.11 -1.34
CA LEU A 24 -2.69 -15.96 -0.57
C LEU A 24 -3.11 -16.38 0.85
N VAL A 25 -3.87 -17.48 0.97
CA VAL A 25 -4.35 -17.99 2.27
C VAL A 25 -3.19 -18.50 3.13
N GLU A 26 -2.21 -19.18 2.53
CA GLU A 26 -1.04 -19.68 3.24
C GLU A 26 -0.15 -18.54 3.78
N ALA A 27 0.22 -17.60 2.92
CA ALA A 27 1.02 -16.43 3.32
C ALA A 27 0.31 -15.58 4.39
N LEU A 28 -1.03 -15.46 4.29
CA LEU A 28 -1.85 -14.77 5.26
C LEU A 28 -1.82 -15.43 6.64
N LYS A 29 -2.04 -16.75 6.71
CA LYS A 29 -2.01 -17.52 7.97
C LYS A 29 -0.66 -17.39 8.67
N ILE A 30 0.42 -17.51 7.90
CA ILE A 30 1.78 -17.37 8.42
C ILE A 30 2.01 -15.95 8.93
N SER A 31 1.61 -14.93 8.16
CA SER A 31 1.77 -13.54 8.57
C SER A 31 1.05 -13.25 9.90
N GLU A 32 -0.18 -13.70 10.06
CA GLU A 32 -0.93 -13.50 11.30
C GLU A 32 -0.33 -14.31 12.48
N SER A 33 0.01 -15.59 12.27
CA SER A 33 0.57 -16.45 13.32
C SER A 33 1.96 -16.05 13.78
N LYS A 34 2.76 -15.44 12.91
CA LYS A 34 4.10 -14.95 13.20
C LYS A 34 4.13 -13.53 13.79
N GLY A 35 2.97 -12.86 13.91
CA GLY A 35 2.87 -11.57 14.58
C GLY A 35 3.18 -10.35 13.73
N TYR A 36 3.07 -10.45 12.39
CA TYR A 36 3.07 -9.25 11.57
C TYR A 36 1.88 -8.36 11.92
N GLU A 37 2.10 -7.05 11.96
CA GLU A 37 1.05 -6.08 12.32
C GLU A 37 -0.06 -5.98 11.26
N SER A 38 0.29 -6.21 9.99
CA SER A 38 -0.64 -6.03 8.89
C SER A 38 -0.27 -6.80 7.63
N VAL A 39 -1.28 -7.01 6.78
CA VAL A 39 -1.11 -7.47 5.40
C VAL A 39 -1.63 -6.42 4.43
N TRP A 40 -0.99 -6.32 3.26
CA TRP A 40 -1.24 -5.26 2.28
C TRP A 40 -1.44 -5.84 0.89
N VAL A 41 -2.36 -5.25 0.13
CA VAL A 41 -2.59 -5.60 -1.26
C VAL A 41 -2.43 -4.37 -2.16
N SER A 42 -2.03 -4.59 -3.41
CA SER A 42 -1.91 -3.52 -4.41
C SER A 42 -3.22 -3.36 -5.18
N ASP A 43 -3.43 -2.18 -5.75
CA ASP A 43 -4.55 -1.88 -6.62
C ASP A 43 -4.11 -1.69 -8.06
N ARG A 44 -4.71 -2.44 -8.97
CA ARG A 44 -4.47 -2.38 -10.40
C ARG A 44 -5.70 -2.95 -11.12
N THR A 45 -6.12 -2.30 -12.17
CA THR A 45 -7.28 -2.76 -12.96
C THR A 45 -6.84 -3.37 -14.29
N LEU A 46 -5.95 -2.70 -15.01
CA LEU A 46 -5.54 -3.07 -16.36
C LEU A 46 -4.04 -2.87 -16.57
N TYR A 47 -3.50 -3.62 -17.52
CA TYR A 47 -2.13 -3.44 -18.02
C TYR A 47 -2.13 -3.30 -19.55
N PRO A 48 -1.32 -2.42 -20.13
CA PRO A 48 -1.02 -2.46 -21.56
C PRO A 48 -0.36 -3.77 -21.95
N ASN A 49 -0.69 -4.30 -23.14
CA ASN A 49 -0.07 -5.54 -23.63
C ASN A 49 1.46 -5.45 -23.75
N ASP A 50 1.98 -4.24 -23.99
CA ASP A 50 3.39 -3.91 -24.17
C ASP A 50 4.01 -3.23 -22.95
N ILE A 51 3.51 -3.53 -21.73
CA ILE A 51 3.89 -2.85 -20.48
C ILE A 51 5.39 -2.83 -20.23
N SER A 52 6.10 -3.94 -20.53
CA SER A 52 7.55 -4.03 -20.33
C SER A 52 8.34 -3.14 -21.31
N GLN A 53 7.80 -2.84 -22.48
CA GLN A 53 8.38 -1.91 -23.44
C GLN A 53 8.13 -0.46 -23.05
N ARG A 54 6.92 -0.15 -22.56
CA ARG A 54 6.54 1.21 -22.10
C ARG A 54 7.21 1.58 -20.79
N TYR A 55 7.34 0.63 -19.88
CA TYR A 55 7.82 0.87 -18.52
C TYR A 55 8.94 -0.12 -18.13
N PRO A 56 10.08 -0.13 -18.86
CA PRO A 56 11.15 -1.12 -18.69
C PRO A 56 11.81 -1.09 -17.31
N GLN A 57 11.79 0.06 -16.63
CA GLN A 57 12.36 0.19 -15.29
C GLN A 57 11.50 -0.47 -14.22
N GLN A 58 10.16 -0.43 -14.39
CA GLN A 58 9.19 -1.03 -13.46
C GLN A 58 8.88 -2.49 -13.82
N PHE A 59 8.85 -2.79 -15.12
CA PHE A 59 8.43 -4.06 -15.70
C PHE A 59 9.48 -4.57 -16.68
N GLY A 60 10.71 -4.83 -16.20
CA GLY A 60 11.77 -5.43 -17.02
C GLY A 60 11.41 -6.84 -17.52
N PRO A 61 12.27 -7.47 -18.35
CA PRO A 61 11.97 -8.76 -19.01
C PRO A 61 11.50 -9.86 -18.06
N SER A 62 12.03 -9.90 -16.84
CA SER A 62 11.62 -10.87 -15.80
C SER A 62 10.22 -10.63 -15.23
N LYS A 63 9.65 -9.43 -15.44
CA LYS A 63 8.30 -9.04 -14.97
C LYS A 63 7.27 -8.99 -16.10
N SER A 64 7.67 -9.32 -17.32
CA SER A 64 6.82 -9.26 -18.52
C SER A 64 6.00 -10.53 -18.77
N HIS A 65 6.07 -11.52 -17.88
CA HIS A 65 5.25 -12.72 -18.03
C HIS A 65 3.77 -12.36 -17.95
N PRO A 66 2.92 -12.84 -18.90
CA PRO A 66 1.49 -12.51 -18.90
C PRO A 66 0.80 -12.77 -17.57
N ASP A 67 1.18 -13.83 -16.85
CA ASP A 67 0.60 -14.20 -15.56
C ASP A 67 0.87 -13.17 -14.46
N SER A 68 1.94 -12.37 -14.59
CA SER A 68 2.24 -11.28 -13.63
C SER A 68 1.22 -10.13 -13.68
N GLN A 69 0.36 -10.14 -14.69
CA GLN A 69 -0.73 -9.17 -14.88
C GLN A 69 -2.06 -9.63 -14.27
N ASN A 70 -2.15 -10.88 -13.84
CA ASN A 70 -3.34 -11.44 -13.20
C ASN A 70 -3.38 -11.02 -11.71
N ILE A 71 -3.73 -9.76 -11.47
CA ILE A 71 -3.82 -9.19 -10.13
C ILE A 71 -5.29 -9.17 -9.65
N LEU A 72 -5.52 -9.61 -8.42
CA LEU A 72 -6.84 -9.57 -7.81
C LEU A 72 -7.23 -8.14 -7.41
N GLU A 73 -8.51 -7.79 -7.55
CA GLU A 73 -9.02 -6.49 -7.15
C GLU A 73 -8.88 -6.27 -5.63
N SER A 74 -8.41 -5.11 -5.23
CA SER A 74 -7.89 -4.85 -3.89
C SER A 74 -8.94 -4.95 -2.77
N LEU A 75 -10.10 -4.28 -2.91
CA LEU A 75 -11.12 -4.26 -1.85
C LEU A 75 -11.85 -5.59 -1.74
N THR A 76 -12.08 -6.28 -2.87
CA THR A 76 -12.64 -7.64 -2.90
C THR A 76 -11.69 -8.63 -2.23
N THR A 77 -10.39 -8.54 -2.52
CA THR A 77 -9.36 -9.38 -1.89
C THR A 77 -9.29 -9.14 -0.38
N LEU A 78 -9.29 -7.87 0.05
CA LEU A 78 -9.26 -7.55 1.48
C LEU A 78 -10.54 -8.01 2.21
N SER A 79 -11.70 -7.99 1.54
CA SER A 79 -12.94 -8.53 2.12
C SER A 79 -12.86 -10.04 2.33
N PHE A 80 -12.26 -10.77 1.38
CA PHE A 80 -11.97 -12.19 1.55
C PHE A 80 -10.98 -12.44 2.69
N ILE A 81 -9.92 -11.65 2.77
CA ILE A 81 -8.91 -11.73 3.85
C ILE A 81 -9.54 -11.44 5.21
N ALA A 82 -10.41 -10.43 5.31
CA ALA A 82 -11.12 -10.08 6.54
C ALA A 82 -11.87 -11.26 7.14
N GLY A 83 -12.53 -12.07 6.30
CA GLY A 83 -13.23 -13.28 6.72
C GLY A 83 -12.32 -14.49 7.03
N LYS A 84 -11.02 -14.38 6.82
CA LYS A 84 -10.02 -15.45 7.06
C LYS A 84 -9.07 -15.15 8.21
N THR A 85 -9.12 -13.95 8.77
CA THR A 85 -8.21 -13.46 9.83
C THR A 85 -8.99 -12.93 11.02
N GLN A 86 -8.32 -12.84 12.18
CA GLN A 86 -8.93 -12.39 13.43
C GLN A 86 -8.39 -11.05 13.93
N SER A 87 -7.08 -10.83 13.80
CA SER A 87 -6.40 -9.72 14.49
C SER A 87 -5.55 -8.84 13.57
N ILE A 88 -4.97 -9.40 12.51
CA ILE A 88 -4.06 -8.69 11.63
C ILE A 88 -4.76 -7.55 10.89
N HIS A 89 -4.12 -6.37 10.81
CA HIS A 89 -4.65 -5.24 10.08
C HIS A 89 -4.58 -5.46 8.56
N LEU A 90 -5.50 -4.84 7.85
CA LEU A 90 -5.70 -4.99 6.40
C LEU A 90 -5.45 -3.68 5.69
N GLY A 91 -4.47 -3.64 4.80
CA GLY A 91 -4.04 -2.42 4.14
C GLY A 91 -4.12 -2.47 2.61
N THR A 92 -4.36 -1.32 2.00
CA THR A 92 -4.12 -1.11 0.57
C THR A 92 -2.80 -0.37 0.35
N SER A 93 -1.96 -0.84 -0.57
CA SER A 93 -0.69 -0.18 -0.86
C SER A 93 -0.45 -0.06 -2.39
N VAL A 94 -1.16 0.86 -3.04
CA VAL A 94 -2.15 1.80 -2.51
C VAL A 94 -3.44 1.70 -3.34
N LEU A 95 -4.60 1.99 -2.74
CA LEU A 95 -5.86 2.14 -3.47
C LEU A 95 -5.80 3.39 -4.35
N VAL A 96 -6.04 3.24 -5.64
CA VAL A 96 -6.08 4.37 -6.59
C VAL A 96 -7.48 4.98 -6.57
N LEU A 97 -7.66 6.03 -5.76
CA LEU A 97 -8.97 6.62 -5.53
C LEU A 97 -9.73 7.00 -6.81
N PRO A 98 -9.08 7.62 -7.84
CA PRO A 98 -9.79 8.02 -9.06
C PRO A 98 -10.37 6.90 -9.91
N PHE A 99 -9.98 5.64 -9.72
CA PHE A 99 -10.48 4.53 -10.54
C PHE A 99 -11.93 4.14 -10.26
N ARG A 100 -12.48 4.58 -9.13
CA ARG A 100 -13.84 4.21 -8.70
C ARG A 100 -14.69 5.44 -8.48
N ASN A 101 -16.00 5.30 -8.73
CA ASN A 101 -16.95 6.32 -8.31
C ASN A 101 -16.78 6.60 -6.81
N PRO A 102 -16.60 7.87 -6.38
CA PRO A 102 -16.26 8.19 -4.99
C PRO A 102 -17.31 7.72 -3.98
N LEU A 103 -18.59 7.79 -4.31
CA LEU A 103 -19.68 7.36 -3.41
C LEU A 103 -19.67 5.85 -3.23
N LEU A 104 -19.53 5.10 -4.34
CA LEU A 104 -19.42 3.64 -4.30
C LEU A 104 -18.14 3.22 -3.55
N ASN A 105 -17.02 3.88 -3.82
CA ASN A 105 -15.75 3.59 -3.16
C ASN A 105 -15.85 3.83 -1.63
N THR A 106 -16.44 4.95 -1.20
CA THR A 106 -16.71 5.23 0.22
C THR A 106 -17.59 4.15 0.84
N LYS A 107 -18.63 3.71 0.12
CA LYS A 107 -19.50 2.60 0.55
C LYS A 107 -18.71 1.30 0.74
N MET A 108 -17.84 0.94 -0.21
CA MET A 108 -17.03 -0.28 -0.16
C MET A 108 -16.01 -0.21 0.99
N ILE A 109 -15.35 0.92 1.18
CA ILE A 109 -14.40 1.18 2.27
C ILE A 109 -15.08 1.01 3.63
N SER A 110 -16.23 1.67 3.85
CA SER A 110 -16.98 1.55 5.10
C SER A 110 -17.48 0.12 5.35
N THR A 111 -17.92 -0.57 4.28
CA THR A 111 -18.36 -1.97 4.38
C THR A 111 -17.19 -2.88 4.80
N LEU A 112 -16.03 -2.72 4.18
CA LEU A 112 -14.84 -3.49 4.54
C LEU A 112 -14.38 -3.21 5.97
N ASP A 113 -14.44 -1.95 6.41
CA ASP A 113 -14.10 -1.59 7.80
C ASP A 113 -15.03 -2.26 8.81
N VAL A 114 -16.34 -2.34 8.52
CA VAL A 114 -17.30 -3.08 9.35
C VAL A 114 -17.03 -4.59 9.33
N LEU A 115 -16.82 -5.18 8.14
CA LEU A 115 -16.57 -6.62 8.01
C LEU A 115 -15.24 -7.06 8.63
N SER A 116 -14.28 -6.16 8.71
CA SER A 116 -12.99 -6.40 9.35
C SER A 116 -12.96 -5.98 10.83
N GLU A 117 -14.10 -5.55 11.40
CA GLU A 117 -14.17 -5.08 12.78
C GLU A 117 -13.17 -3.95 13.10
N GLY A 118 -13.02 -3.01 12.15
CA GLY A 118 -12.14 -1.86 12.34
C GLY A 118 -10.65 -2.14 12.11
N ARG A 119 -10.27 -3.21 11.44
CA ARG A 119 -8.86 -3.53 11.12
C ARG A 119 -8.34 -2.87 9.83
N LEU A 120 -9.18 -2.11 9.11
CA LEU A 120 -8.78 -1.49 7.86
C LEU A 120 -7.79 -0.34 8.08
N ILE A 121 -6.75 -0.30 7.25
CA ILE A 121 -5.83 0.82 7.02
C ILE A 121 -5.95 1.21 5.54
N LEU A 122 -6.34 2.44 5.27
CA LEU A 122 -6.55 2.90 3.90
C LEU A 122 -5.29 3.58 3.36
N GLY A 123 -4.46 2.81 2.66
CA GLY A 123 -3.36 3.37 1.89
C GLY A 123 -3.88 3.87 0.53
N ILE A 124 -3.66 5.14 0.22
CA ILE A 124 -4.23 5.79 -0.97
C ILE A 124 -3.15 6.35 -1.90
N GLY A 125 -3.50 6.44 -3.17
CA GLY A 125 -2.70 7.11 -4.18
C GLY A 125 -3.56 7.67 -5.31
N SER A 126 -2.96 8.57 -6.11
CA SER A 126 -3.61 9.17 -7.27
C SER A 126 -3.42 8.38 -8.58
N GLY A 127 -2.65 7.29 -8.55
CA GLY A 127 -2.30 6.53 -9.75
C GLY A 127 -1.24 7.22 -10.63
N TRP A 128 -0.69 6.47 -11.59
CA TRP A 128 0.43 6.96 -12.40
C TRP A 128 0.39 6.51 -13.87
N MET A 129 -0.27 5.38 -14.21
CA MET A 129 -0.26 4.82 -15.55
C MET A 129 -1.41 5.38 -16.39
N LYS A 130 -1.08 6.24 -17.34
CA LYS A 130 -2.07 6.98 -18.15
C LYS A 130 -3.03 6.06 -18.90
N GLU A 131 -2.54 4.94 -19.43
CA GLU A 131 -3.34 4.00 -20.22
C GLU A 131 -4.48 3.37 -19.41
N GLU A 132 -4.25 3.16 -18.13
CA GLU A 132 -5.27 2.65 -17.21
C GLU A 132 -6.37 3.70 -17.01
N PHE A 133 -6.01 4.98 -16.81
CA PHE A 133 -6.96 6.09 -16.71
C PHE A 133 -7.80 6.25 -17.99
N ASP A 134 -7.15 6.24 -19.15
CA ASP A 134 -7.82 6.36 -20.44
C ASP A 134 -8.85 5.23 -20.62
N SER A 135 -8.49 4.00 -20.27
CA SER A 135 -9.37 2.84 -20.35
C SER A 135 -10.53 2.86 -19.35
N MET A 136 -10.32 3.47 -18.19
CA MET A 136 -11.34 3.65 -17.15
C MET A 136 -12.25 4.85 -17.41
N GLY A 137 -11.98 5.65 -18.44
CA GLY A 137 -12.76 6.86 -18.74
C GLY A 137 -12.54 8.01 -17.74
N VAL A 138 -11.42 8.01 -17.04
CA VAL A 138 -11.06 9.02 -16.04
C VAL A 138 -9.95 9.93 -16.57
N GLY A 139 -10.12 11.24 -16.46
CA GLY A 139 -9.12 12.23 -16.90
C GLY A 139 -7.80 12.06 -16.16
N TYR A 140 -6.74 11.66 -16.88
CA TYR A 140 -5.41 11.49 -16.25
C TYR A 140 -4.88 12.77 -15.59
N LEU A 141 -5.15 13.92 -16.19
CA LEU A 141 -4.72 15.22 -15.66
C LEU A 141 -5.50 15.62 -14.40
N ASP A 142 -6.72 15.12 -14.25
CA ASP A 142 -7.61 15.44 -13.14
C ASP A 142 -7.40 14.50 -11.93
N ARG A 143 -6.58 13.44 -12.08
CA ARG A 143 -6.39 12.41 -11.05
C ARG A 143 -6.02 12.97 -9.67
N GLU A 144 -5.26 14.05 -9.64
CA GLU A 144 -4.82 14.67 -8.39
C GLU A 144 -5.97 15.41 -7.69
N SER A 145 -6.77 16.20 -8.45
CA SER A 145 -7.93 16.92 -7.90
C SER A 145 -9.02 15.96 -7.47
N ILE A 146 -9.27 14.91 -8.28
CA ILE A 146 -10.22 13.84 -7.93
C ILE A 146 -9.81 13.16 -6.61
N THR A 147 -8.50 12.88 -6.44
CA THR A 147 -7.99 12.28 -5.22
C THR A 147 -8.18 13.19 -4.01
N ASP A 148 -7.85 14.47 -4.15
CA ASP A 148 -7.96 15.45 -3.06
C ASP A 148 -9.43 15.63 -2.65
N GLU A 149 -10.35 15.77 -3.61
CA GLU A 149 -11.78 15.89 -3.35
C GLU A 149 -12.37 14.61 -2.73
N HIS A 150 -11.92 13.44 -3.19
CA HIS A 150 -12.36 12.17 -2.61
C HIS A 150 -11.93 12.02 -1.13
N LEU A 151 -10.71 12.42 -0.79
CA LEU A 151 -10.23 12.42 0.60
C LEU A 151 -11.00 13.40 1.47
N ASP A 152 -11.28 14.58 0.94
CA ASP A 152 -12.11 15.56 1.63
C ASP A 152 -13.52 15.01 1.89
N PHE A 153 -14.15 14.43 0.88
CA PHE A 153 -15.45 13.77 1.03
C PHE A 153 -15.43 12.62 2.05
N LEU A 154 -14.40 11.78 2.03
CA LEU A 154 -14.25 10.69 3.03
C LEU A 154 -14.21 11.25 4.45
N SER A 155 -13.55 12.40 4.65
CA SER A 155 -13.48 13.05 5.96
C SER A 155 -14.83 13.61 6.43
N HIS A 156 -15.67 14.06 5.50
CA HIS A 156 -17.06 14.50 5.80
C HIS A 156 -17.96 13.30 6.08
N ALA A 157 -17.91 12.28 5.25
CA ALA A 157 -18.73 11.07 5.40
C ALA A 157 -18.42 10.28 6.69
N ALA A 158 -17.20 10.37 7.21
CA ALA A 158 -16.85 9.77 8.51
C ALA A 158 -17.47 10.47 9.70
N LYS A 159 -17.85 11.76 9.57
CA LYS A 159 -18.44 12.57 10.65
C LYS A 159 -19.97 12.59 10.59
N ASP A 160 -20.52 12.54 9.39
CA ASP A 160 -21.96 12.67 9.15
C ASP A 160 -22.47 11.56 8.23
N PRO A 161 -23.49 10.78 8.65
CA PRO A 161 -24.12 9.77 7.80
C PRO A 161 -24.96 10.37 6.66
N SER A 162 -25.23 11.65 6.67
CA SER A 162 -25.95 12.40 5.62
C SER A 162 -25.12 13.58 5.12
N PRO A 163 -23.89 13.34 4.59
CA PRO A 163 -23.01 14.44 4.23
C PRO A 163 -23.60 15.25 3.08
N GLU A 164 -23.86 16.53 3.31
CA GLU A 164 -24.12 17.49 2.25
C GLU A 164 -22.77 17.94 1.69
N TYR A 165 -22.52 17.62 0.43
CA TYR A 165 -21.24 17.91 -0.21
C TYR A 165 -21.47 18.35 -1.67
N VAL A 166 -20.89 19.49 -2.03
CA VAL A 166 -20.92 20.04 -3.39
C VAL A 166 -19.50 20.32 -3.83
N GLY A 167 -18.97 19.46 -4.66
CA GLY A 167 -17.65 19.57 -5.25
C GLY A 167 -17.67 19.50 -6.77
N ALA A 168 -16.51 19.41 -7.40
CA ALA A 168 -16.38 19.30 -8.85
C ALA A 168 -16.74 17.89 -9.36
N HIS A 169 -16.49 16.85 -8.56
CA HIS A 169 -16.65 15.45 -8.94
C HIS A 169 -17.67 14.72 -8.04
N ILE A 170 -18.01 15.29 -6.88
CA ILE A 170 -18.92 14.69 -5.90
C ILE A 170 -20.02 15.69 -5.56
N ASN A 171 -21.26 15.22 -5.65
CA ASN A 171 -22.41 16.00 -5.22
C ASN A 171 -23.38 15.08 -4.48
N THR A 172 -23.64 15.39 -3.18
CA THR A 172 -24.61 14.67 -2.35
C THR A 172 -25.46 15.67 -1.60
N GLN A 173 -26.78 15.56 -1.80
CA GLN A 173 -27.78 16.36 -1.08
C GLN A 173 -28.92 15.43 -0.68
N GLU A 174 -29.41 15.54 0.56
CA GLU A 174 -30.54 14.78 1.10
C GLU A 174 -30.38 13.24 1.00
N MET A 175 -29.11 12.74 0.96
CA MET A 175 -28.78 11.32 0.85
C MET A 175 -28.12 10.80 2.12
N ARG A 176 -28.36 9.52 2.42
CA ARG A 176 -27.71 8.83 3.55
C ARG A 176 -26.70 7.82 3.05
N LEU A 177 -25.51 7.84 3.63
CA LEU A 177 -24.42 6.92 3.36
C LEU A 177 -24.24 5.93 4.53
N PHE A 178 -24.62 4.68 4.32
CA PHE A 178 -24.47 3.58 5.27
C PHE A 178 -23.85 2.35 4.59
N PRO A 179 -23.13 1.47 5.33
CA PRO A 179 -22.82 1.61 6.76
C PRO A 179 -21.89 2.77 7.02
N GLN A 180 -21.88 3.27 8.23
CA GLN A 180 -20.78 4.05 8.76
C GLN A 180 -19.59 3.12 9.07
N THR A 181 -18.43 3.67 9.34
CA THR A 181 -17.25 2.91 9.77
C THR A 181 -17.51 2.16 11.08
N PHE A 182 -16.79 1.09 11.32
CA PHE A 182 -16.92 0.28 12.53
C PHE A 182 -16.76 1.16 13.78
N ASN A 183 -17.77 1.12 14.68
CA ASN A 183 -17.84 1.97 15.87
C ASN A 183 -17.65 3.47 15.60
N ARG A 184 -17.96 3.94 14.37
CA ARG A 184 -17.78 5.33 13.92
C ARG A 184 -16.35 5.87 14.09
N ARG A 185 -15.36 5.00 14.04
CA ARG A 185 -13.95 5.39 14.11
C ARG A 185 -13.49 6.04 12.80
N SER A 186 -12.47 6.86 12.87
CA SER A 186 -11.76 7.29 11.67
C SER A 186 -10.85 6.16 11.17
N ILE A 187 -10.96 5.80 9.89
CA ILE A 187 -10.05 4.84 9.25
C ILE A 187 -8.68 5.51 9.09
N PRO A 188 -7.57 4.89 9.53
CA PRO A 188 -6.24 5.44 9.31
C PRO A 188 -5.93 5.59 7.82
N ILE A 189 -5.55 6.79 7.39
CA ILE A 189 -5.19 7.11 6.00
C ILE A 189 -3.68 7.15 5.87
N TRP A 190 -3.13 6.33 4.97
CA TRP A 190 -1.72 6.32 4.62
C TRP A 190 -1.54 6.83 3.20
N VAL A 191 -0.85 7.95 3.03
CA VAL A 191 -0.72 8.59 1.73
C VAL A 191 0.52 8.09 1.01
N GLY A 192 0.31 7.38 -0.10
CA GLY A 192 1.36 6.77 -0.89
C GLY A 192 2.03 7.70 -1.89
N GLY A 193 3.29 7.42 -2.16
CA GLY A 193 4.08 8.06 -3.22
C GLY A 193 5.19 8.97 -2.73
N ASN A 194 6.13 9.24 -3.66
CA ASN A 194 7.37 9.99 -3.39
C ASN A 194 7.36 11.42 -3.93
N SER A 195 6.23 11.89 -4.50
CA SER A 195 6.10 13.22 -5.07
C SER A 195 5.91 14.30 -3.98
N ASN A 196 6.16 15.56 -4.35
CA ASN A 196 5.87 16.68 -3.44
C ASN A 196 4.38 16.78 -3.13
N ARG A 197 3.51 16.45 -4.09
CA ARG A 197 2.07 16.48 -3.92
C ARG A 197 1.60 15.39 -2.95
N SER A 198 2.21 14.20 -2.99
CA SER A 198 1.92 13.16 -2.00
C SER A 198 2.37 13.56 -0.58
N LEU A 199 3.49 14.26 -0.42
CA LEU A 199 3.91 14.80 0.88
C LEU A 199 2.93 15.87 1.40
N LEU A 200 2.49 16.79 0.53
CA LEU A 200 1.48 17.80 0.89
C LEU A 200 0.15 17.13 1.30
N ARG A 201 -0.29 16.13 0.54
CA ARG A 201 -1.49 15.35 0.85
C ARG A 201 -1.37 14.59 2.18
N ALA A 202 -0.18 14.03 2.46
CA ALA A 202 0.09 13.39 3.74
C ALA A 202 0.00 14.38 4.91
N ALA A 203 0.50 15.61 4.73
CA ALA A 203 0.36 16.68 5.72
C ALA A 203 -1.10 17.11 5.94
N SER A 204 -1.96 17.02 4.92
CA SER A 204 -3.36 17.48 4.99
C SER A 204 -4.31 16.41 5.53
N TYR A 205 -4.13 15.14 5.14
CA TYR A 205 -5.10 14.06 5.38
C TYR A 205 -4.50 12.80 6.02
N GLY A 206 -3.17 12.64 6.02
CA GLY A 206 -2.53 11.38 6.35
C GLY A 206 -2.26 11.17 7.83
N ASN A 207 -2.47 9.95 8.31
CA ASN A 207 -1.88 9.47 9.56
C ASN A 207 -0.44 8.97 9.34
N PHE A 208 -0.13 8.52 8.11
CA PHE A 208 1.21 8.13 7.67
C PHE A 208 1.50 8.65 6.27
N TRP A 209 2.74 9.07 6.03
CA TRP A 209 3.30 9.09 4.70
C TRP A 209 3.87 7.71 4.37
N HIS A 210 3.49 7.17 3.21
CA HIS A 210 3.84 5.82 2.75
C HIS A 210 4.74 5.91 1.51
N GLY A 211 6.05 5.98 1.73
CA GLY A 211 7.06 5.98 0.67
C GLY A 211 7.19 4.63 -0.03
N ILE A 212 7.83 4.62 -1.20
CA ILE A 212 8.06 3.40 -1.96
C ILE A 212 9.51 3.34 -2.48
N ASN A 213 10.20 2.22 -2.23
CA ASN A 213 11.52 1.90 -2.77
C ASN A 213 12.56 3.03 -2.58
N LEU A 214 12.67 3.58 -1.39
CA LEU A 214 13.64 4.62 -1.05
C LEU A 214 14.79 4.00 -0.26
N THR A 215 16.02 4.49 -0.48
CA THR A 215 17.15 4.22 0.39
C THR A 215 17.00 4.99 1.72
N PRO A 216 17.75 4.63 2.80
CA PRO A 216 17.70 5.38 4.06
C PRO A 216 17.93 6.88 3.89
N SER A 217 18.91 7.28 3.11
CA SER A 217 19.20 8.70 2.82
C SER A 217 18.06 9.40 2.07
N GLN A 218 17.47 8.71 1.07
CA GLN A 218 16.32 9.25 0.34
C GLN A 218 15.09 9.39 1.24
N LEU A 219 14.85 8.41 2.13
CA LEU A 219 13.78 8.46 3.12
C LEU A 219 13.93 9.64 4.06
N GLU A 220 15.12 9.84 4.63
CA GLU A 220 15.45 10.96 5.51
C GLU A 220 15.21 12.31 4.81
N ASN A 221 15.69 12.47 3.57
CA ASN A 221 15.48 13.68 2.77
C ASN A 221 14.00 13.98 2.56
N LYS A 222 13.19 12.96 2.25
CA LYS A 222 11.73 13.12 2.07
C LYS A 222 11.02 13.41 3.39
N THR A 223 11.43 12.78 4.47
CA THR A 223 10.90 13.04 5.82
C THR A 223 11.17 14.48 6.26
N ASN A 224 12.39 14.98 6.03
CA ASN A 224 12.73 16.37 6.31
C ASN A 224 11.92 17.35 5.45
N LYS A 225 11.64 16.99 4.20
CA LYS A 225 10.76 17.78 3.33
C LYS A 225 9.31 17.78 3.84
N LEU A 226 8.78 16.64 4.28
CA LEU A 226 7.46 16.54 4.88
C LEU A 226 7.34 17.45 6.12
N LYS A 227 8.34 17.43 7.00
CA LYS A 227 8.39 18.34 8.18
C LYS A 227 8.29 19.80 7.78
N ARG A 228 9.05 20.24 6.78
CA ARG A 228 8.99 21.64 6.27
C ARG A 228 7.61 21.98 5.70
N ILE A 229 6.98 21.04 4.98
CA ILE A 229 5.62 21.24 4.49
C ILE A 229 4.65 21.41 5.65
N CYS A 230 4.74 20.58 6.68
CA CYS A 230 3.91 20.71 7.89
C CYS A 230 4.11 22.04 8.58
N GLU A 231 5.34 22.54 8.69
CA GLU A 231 5.64 23.87 9.26
C GLU A 231 4.93 24.99 8.47
N ILE A 232 5.02 24.96 7.13
CA ILE A 232 4.36 25.94 6.26
C ILE A 232 2.84 25.87 6.39
N GLU A 233 2.28 24.67 6.41
CA GLU A 233 0.84 24.40 6.52
C GLU A 233 0.33 24.51 7.96
N LYS A 234 1.18 24.85 8.93
CA LYS A 234 0.86 24.92 10.37
C LYS A 234 0.24 23.64 10.91
N LYS A 235 0.77 22.49 10.48
CA LYS A 235 0.39 21.13 10.91
C LYS A 235 1.45 20.55 11.83
N ASP A 236 1.03 19.66 12.72
CA ASP A 236 1.96 18.93 13.57
C ASP A 236 2.58 17.75 12.81
N SER A 237 3.86 17.87 12.47
CA SER A 237 4.58 16.81 11.77
C SER A 237 4.78 15.54 12.62
N SER A 238 4.70 15.64 13.95
CA SER A 238 4.83 14.49 14.86
C SER A 238 3.61 13.57 14.83
N ALA A 239 2.45 14.09 14.38
CA ALA A 239 1.23 13.32 14.21
C ALA A 239 1.23 12.44 12.94
N ILE A 240 2.24 12.61 12.06
CA ILE A 240 2.33 11.88 10.78
C ILE A 240 3.45 10.85 10.88
N GLY A 241 3.09 9.58 10.89
CA GLY A 241 4.06 8.48 10.88
C GLY A 241 4.76 8.33 9.53
N ILE A 242 5.93 7.71 9.57
CA ILE A 242 6.76 7.44 8.38
C ILE A 242 6.74 5.95 8.10
N SER A 243 6.23 5.57 6.94
CA SER A 243 6.24 4.18 6.46
C SER A 243 6.88 4.08 5.08
N LEU A 244 7.38 2.89 4.77
CA LEU A 244 8.02 2.57 3.51
C LEU A 244 7.51 1.22 3.02
N ARG A 245 7.17 1.11 1.73
CA ARG A 245 7.04 -0.17 1.04
C ARG A 245 8.28 -0.43 0.22
N THR A 246 8.88 -1.60 0.40
CA THR A 246 10.03 -2.04 -0.40
C THR A 246 10.12 -3.57 -0.45
N THR A 247 11.02 -4.08 -1.29
CA THR A 247 11.27 -5.51 -1.44
C THR A 247 12.43 -5.92 -0.53
N ILE A 248 12.29 -7.05 0.14
CA ILE A 248 13.37 -7.75 0.85
C ILE A 248 13.70 -9.02 0.08
N ASN A 249 15.00 -9.26 -0.10
CA ASN A 249 15.53 -10.47 -0.71
C ASN A 249 16.51 -11.15 0.26
N ILE A 250 16.04 -12.17 0.97
CA ILE A 250 16.83 -12.95 1.93
C ILE A 250 17.63 -14.00 1.15
N MET A 251 18.93 -14.03 1.39
CA MET A 251 19.87 -14.97 0.81
C MET A 251 20.56 -15.78 1.90
N ASP A 252 20.82 -17.06 1.64
CA ASP A 252 21.49 -17.94 2.61
C ASP A 252 22.94 -17.48 2.90
N ASN A 253 23.59 -16.86 1.92
CA ASN A 253 24.97 -16.37 2.05
C ASN A 253 25.04 -14.84 1.93
N PRO A 254 25.99 -14.22 2.63
CA PRO A 254 26.20 -12.78 2.50
C PRO A 254 26.73 -12.42 1.12
N ILE A 255 26.28 -11.27 0.61
CA ILE A 255 26.83 -10.67 -0.61
C ILE A 255 28.18 -10.04 -0.26
N THR A 256 29.26 -10.58 -0.85
CA THR A 256 30.64 -10.14 -0.63
C THR A 256 31.28 -9.50 -1.87
N ALA A 257 30.56 -9.46 -3.00
CA ALA A 257 31.08 -8.91 -4.25
C ALA A 257 31.47 -7.43 -4.11
N SER A 258 32.53 -7.03 -4.81
CA SER A 258 32.97 -5.64 -4.93
C SER A 258 31.91 -4.85 -5.75
N GLY A 259 31.10 -4.08 -5.07
CA GLY A 259 30.03 -3.25 -5.65
C GLY A 259 29.03 -2.83 -4.58
N GLU A 260 28.22 -1.82 -4.86
CA GLU A 260 27.15 -1.42 -3.95
C GLU A 260 26.08 -2.51 -3.91
N ARG A 261 25.93 -3.14 -2.76
CA ARG A 261 24.83 -4.07 -2.48
C ARG A 261 23.50 -3.29 -2.39
N ALA A 262 22.46 -3.78 -3.02
CA ALA A 262 21.14 -3.19 -2.84
C ALA A 262 20.68 -3.34 -1.39
N TYR A 263 20.13 -2.29 -0.80
CA TYR A 263 19.54 -2.34 0.53
C TYR A 263 18.49 -3.45 0.64
N LEU A 264 18.42 -4.08 1.81
CA LEU A 264 17.50 -5.17 2.15
C LEU A 264 17.65 -6.40 1.23
N THR A 265 18.85 -6.63 0.69
CA THR A 265 19.21 -7.82 -0.09
C THR A 265 20.46 -8.45 0.50
N GLY A 266 20.45 -9.74 0.79
CA GLY A 266 21.59 -10.48 1.33
C GLY A 266 21.25 -11.34 2.53
N SER A 267 22.25 -11.65 3.37
CA SER A 267 22.03 -12.45 4.58
C SER A 267 21.18 -11.70 5.63
N ILE A 268 20.67 -12.44 6.60
CA ILE A 268 19.88 -11.89 7.71
C ILE A 268 20.65 -10.80 8.47
N GLU A 269 21.95 -10.98 8.68
CA GLU A 269 22.80 -9.99 9.37
C GLU A 269 22.95 -8.71 8.53
N GLN A 270 23.06 -8.85 7.20
CA GLN A 270 23.13 -7.69 6.29
C GLN A 270 21.81 -6.93 6.27
N ILE A 271 20.69 -7.64 6.21
CA ILE A 271 19.35 -7.05 6.29
C ILE A 271 19.14 -6.37 7.64
N GLY A 272 19.56 -6.98 8.74
CA GLY A 272 19.49 -6.39 10.09
C GLY A 272 20.21 -5.05 10.18
N LYS A 273 21.41 -4.94 9.58
CA LYS A 273 22.16 -3.68 9.52
C LYS A 273 21.39 -2.61 8.70
N ASP A 274 20.84 -3.00 7.58
CA ASP A 274 20.04 -2.09 6.75
C ASP A 274 18.78 -1.58 7.49
N LEU A 275 18.10 -2.46 8.24
CA LEU A 275 16.94 -2.09 9.05
C LEU A 275 17.29 -1.05 10.13
N GLU A 276 18.47 -1.16 10.74
CA GLU A 276 18.95 -0.14 11.70
C GLU A 276 19.25 1.20 11.00
N GLU A 277 19.73 1.21 9.76
CA GLU A 277 19.90 2.44 8.99
C GLU A 277 18.56 3.09 8.65
N TYR A 278 17.56 2.31 8.23
CA TYR A 278 16.21 2.81 8.01
C TYR A 278 15.57 3.36 9.29
N LYS A 279 15.77 2.70 10.42
CA LYS A 279 15.28 3.16 11.72
C LYS A 279 15.92 4.50 12.12
N LYS A 280 17.24 4.66 11.91
CA LYS A 280 17.95 5.93 12.11
C LYS A 280 17.43 7.04 11.18
N ALA A 281 17.06 6.70 9.95
CA ALA A 281 16.43 7.62 8.99
C ALA A 281 14.98 8.00 9.35
N GLY A 282 14.44 7.47 10.47
CA GLY A 282 13.11 7.80 10.98
C GLY A 282 11.98 6.89 10.54
N LEU A 283 12.29 5.72 9.93
CA LEU A 283 11.27 4.74 9.56
C LEU A 283 10.60 4.13 10.79
N GLN A 284 9.27 4.20 10.84
CA GLN A 284 8.46 3.65 11.93
C GLN A 284 7.76 2.36 11.53
N TYR A 285 7.43 2.22 10.23
CA TYR A 285 6.68 1.09 9.73
C TYR A 285 7.20 0.64 8.35
N LEU A 286 7.55 -0.63 8.21
CA LEU A 286 8.01 -1.21 6.96
C LEU A 286 6.98 -2.20 6.41
N VAL A 287 6.50 -1.96 5.20
CA VAL A 287 5.66 -2.88 4.43
C VAL A 287 6.54 -3.64 3.45
N ILE A 288 6.62 -4.95 3.62
CA ILE A 288 7.62 -5.80 2.99
C ILE A 288 6.99 -6.60 1.86
N SER A 289 7.54 -6.49 0.65
CA SER A 289 7.33 -7.45 -0.42
C SER A 289 8.49 -8.46 -0.38
N MET A 290 8.21 -9.74 -0.15
CA MET A 290 9.26 -10.77 -0.16
C MET A 290 9.61 -11.14 -1.58
N ALA A 291 10.91 -11.11 -1.93
CA ALA A 291 11.41 -11.69 -3.15
C ALA A 291 11.47 -13.21 -3.03
N GLY A 292 11.30 -13.90 -4.15
CA GLY A 292 11.43 -15.35 -4.24
C GLY A 292 11.21 -15.80 -5.69
N ASP A 293 11.72 -16.98 -6.01
CA ASP A 293 11.62 -17.64 -7.30
C ASP A 293 10.59 -18.77 -7.30
N SER A 294 10.04 -19.10 -6.14
CA SER A 294 8.98 -20.07 -5.93
C SER A 294 8.05 -19.63 -4.81
N LYS A 295 6.84 -20.19 -4.79
CA LYS A 295 5.85 -19.99 -3.71
C LYS A 295 6.46 -20.35 -2.36
N GLU A 296 7.14 -21.47 -2.30
CA GLU A 296 7.79 -21.99 -1.11
C GLU A 296 8.90 -21.06 -0.61
N SER A 297 9.69 -20.48 -1.54
CA SER A 297 10.75 -19.53 -1.19
C SER A 297 10.20 -18.22 -0.61
N VAL A 298 9.11 -17.71 -1.17
CA VAL A 298 8.43 -16.51 -0.63
C VAL A 298 7.88 -16.78 0.77
N VAL A 299 7.16 -17.90 0.96
CA VAL A 299 6.60 -18.31 2.26
C VAL A 299 7.70 -18.48 3.30
N ARG A 300 8.76 -19.20 2.95
CA ARG A 300 9.94 -19.39 3.80
C ARG A 300 10.59 -18.05 4.18
N SER A 301 10.68 -17.11 3.24
CA SER A 301 11.25 -15.78 3.53
C SER A 301 10.38 -14.98 4.52
N ILE A 302 9.06 -15.12 4.46
CA ILE A 302 8.14 -14.52 5.44
C ILE A 302 8.44 -15.09 6.85
N GLU A 303 8.59 -16.40 6.97
CA GLU A 303 8.90 -17.07 8.24
C GLU A 303 10.27 -16.69 8.79
N ILE A 304 11.33 -16.78 7.94
CA ILE A 304 12.71 -16.42 8.35
C ILE A 304 12.77 -14.98 8.82
N PHE A 305 12.13 -14.05 8.11
CA PHE A 305 12.11 -12.65 8.53
C PHE A 305 11.45 -12.47 9.90
N ALA A 306 10.30 -13.10 10.11
CA ALA A 306 9.59 -13.03 11.38
C ALA A 306 10.43 -13.60 12.54
N ASP A 307 11.02 -14.77 12.36
CA ASP A 307 11.81 -15.45 13.39
C ASP A 307 13.06 -14.66 13.81
N ASN A 308 13.52 -13.69 13.01
CA ASN A 308 14.71 -12.90 13.30
C ASN A 308 14.41 -11.45 13.73
N PHE A 309 13.23 -10.89 13.38
CA PHE A 309 12.99 -9.46 13.57
C PHE A 309 11.66 -9.12 14.27
N LEU A 310 10.74 -10.10 14.47
CA LEU A 310 9.50 -9.93 15.22
C LEU A 310 9.59 -10.56 16.61
#